data_4a1978dae8ba8a93e4d6f823597b388b
#
_entry.id   4a1978dae8ba8a93e4d6f823597b388b
#
_cell.length_a   1.000
_cell.length_b   1.000
_cell.length_c   1.000
_cell.angle_alpha   90.00
_cell.angle_beta   90.00
_cell.angle_gamma   90.00
#
_symmetry.space_group_name_H-M   'P 1'
#
loop_
_entity.id
_entity.type
_entity.pdbx_description
1 polymer ?
#
loop_
_entity_poly.entity_id
_entity_poly.type
_entity_poly.pdbx_seq_one_letter_code
_entity_poly.pdbx_strand_id
1 'polypeptide(L)'
;LFVVFNCFSSVGTTERGILVTFGRAGEEVLEPGLHFTIPFAQTIRKYSLAPVNYEIDFSIGSDGAVTSDMQTVGLTADVFWIYDEARLYDAATKYTESSLRSAIEKTMLASVKESVGRYTIYEIVEQQEKISGEISDSLKNKMKDYPIVITQIAISNWDWSPAFDEQIAETMKTTQPVKIAEQELQ
;
A
#
# COMPACT_ATOMS: atom_id res chain seq x y z
N LEU A 1 -19.72 -40.83 13.60
CA LEU A 1 -18.25 -40.61 13.73
C LEU A 1 -17.76 -39.47 12.84
N PHE A 2 -18.36 -39.25 11.65
CA PHE A 2 -17.96 -38.20 10.69
C PHE A 2 -18.26 -36.77 11.16
N VAL A 3 -19.24 -36.56 12.02
CA VAL A 3 -19.64 -35.21 12.52
C VAL A 3 -18.63 -34.66 13.52
N VAL A 4 -17.92 -35.48 14.26
CA VAL A 4 -16.97 -35.03 15.30
C VAL A 4 -15.70 -34.44 14.70
N PHE A 5 -15.28 -34.89 13.51
CA PHE A 5 -14.04 -34.41 12.87
C PHE A 5 -14.13 -32.96 12.33
N ASN A 6 -15.33 -32.44 12.13
CA ASN A 6 -15.54 -31.08 11.63
C ASN A 6 -15.91 -30.06 12.72
N CYS A 7 -15.80 -30.43 13.99
CA CYS A 7 -16.15 -29.55 15.11
C CYS A 7 -14.98 -28.67 15.59
N PHE A 8 -13.79 -28.84 15.03
CA PHE A 8 -12.61 -28.10 15.46
C PHE A 8 -12.01 -27.32 14.30
N SER A 9 -11.68 -26.07 14.58
CA SER A 9 -10.96 -25.19 13.66
C SER A 9 -9.77 -24.57 14.38
N SER A 10 -8.59 -24.60 13.76
CA SER A 10 -7.38 -24.00 14.33
C SER A 10 -7.16 -22.59 13.77
N VAL A 11 -6.79 -21.66 14.63
CA VAL A 11 -6.31 -20.31 14.28
C VAL A 11 -4.78 -20.33 14.41
N GLY A 12 -4.07 -19.91 13.36
CA GLY A 12 -2.61 -19.89 13.34
C GLY A 12 -2.04 -18.82 14.28
N THR A 13 -0.73 -18.94 14.58
CA THR A 13 -0.04 -18.02 15.51
C THR A 13 0.00 -16.58 15.05
N THR A 14 0.03 -16.36 13.72
CA THR A 14 0.02 -15.04 13.08
C THR A 14 -1.37 -14.63 12.61
N GLU A 15 -2.40 -15.35 13.04
CA GLU A 15 -3.79 -15.12 12.66
C GLU A 15 -4.64 -14.75 13.86
N ARG A 16 -5.76 -14.11 13.58
CA ARG A 16 -6.90 -13.98 14.51
C ARG A 16 -8.17 -14.46 13.82
N GLY A 17 -9.09 -14.99 14.61
CA GLY A 17 -10.35 -15.50 14.10
C GLY A 17 -11.54 -14.62 14.50
N ILE A 18 -12.53 -14.51 13.63
CA ILE A 18 -13.87 -14.03 13.97
C ILE A 18 -14.83 -15.20 13.77
N LEU A 19 -15.54 -15.58 14.83
CA LEU A 19 -16.58 -16.62 14.77
C LEU A 19 -17.79 -16.08 14.01
N VAL A 20 -18.19 -16.79 12.97
CA VAL A 20 -19.39 -16.47 12.18
C VAL A 20 -20.43 -17.55 12.44
N THR A 21 -21.56 -17.18 13.03
CA THR A 21 -22.68 -18.07 13.34
C THR A 21 -23.87 -17.74 12.43
N PHE A 22 -24.29 -18.68 11.59
CA PHE A 22 -25.35 -18.51 10.59
C PHE A 22 -25.19 -17.23 9.74
N GLY A 23 -23.94 -16.97 9.30
CA GLY A 23 -23.61 -15.81 8.47
C GLY A 23 -23.44 -14.48 9.24
N ARG A 24 -23.65 -14.47 10.56
CA ARG A 24 -23.50 -13.29 11.41
C ARG A 24 -22.16 -13.35 12.15
N ALA A 25 -21.31 -12.34 11.95
CA ALA A 25 -20.03 -12.23 12.65
C ALA A 25 -20.22 -11.91 14.12
N GLY A 26 -19.48 -12.59 14.99
CA GLY A 26 -19.35 -12.29 16.41
C GLY A 26 -18.37 -11.14 16.65
N GLU A 27 -18.52 -10.48 17.78
CA GLU A 27 -17.63 -9.35 18.17
C GLU A 27 -16.33 -9.84 18.81
N GLU A 28 -16.30 -11.06 19.31
CA GLU A 28 -15.15 -11.64 19.99
C GLU A 28 -14.08 -12.09 18.99
N VAL A 29 -12.84 -11.63 19.24
CA VAL A 29 -11.66 -12.02 18.47
C VAL A 29 -11.10 -13.30 19.08
N LEU A 30 -10.98 -14.35 18.27
CA LEU A 30 -10.42 -15.63 18.66
C LEU A 30 -8.89 -15.59 18.55
N GLU A 31 -8.24 -15.89 19.66
CA GLU A 31 -6.79 -16.04 19.76
C GLU A 31 -6.27 -17.27 18.98
N PRO A 32 -4.95 -17.35 18.71
CA PRO A 32 -4.34 -18.54 18.13
C PRO A 32 -4.61 -19.78 18.99
N GLY A 33 -4.96 -20.89 18.34
CA GLY A 33 -5.25 -22.14 19.02
C GLY A 33 -6.34 -22.94 18.35
N LEU A 34 -6.80 -23.96 19.05
CA LEU A 34 -7.86 -24.85 18.63
C LEU A 34 -9.20 -24.37 19.20
N HIS A 35 -10.17 -24.13 18.34
CA HIS A 35 -11.51 -23.67 18.71
C HIS A 35 -12.56 -24.69 18.32
N PHE A 36 -13.52 -24.88 19.19
CA PHE A 36 -14.69 -25.71 18.90
C PHE A 36 -15.71 -24.89 18.09
N THR A 37 -16.21 -25.47 17.01
CA THR A 37 -17.24 -24.88 16.15
C THR A 37 -18.37 -25.88 15.93
N ILE A 38 -19.61 -25.39 15.86
CA ILE A 38 -20.78 -26.21 15.56
C ILE A 38 -20.84 -26.40 14.04
N PRO A 39 -20.73 -27.65 13.53
CA PRO A 39 -20.81 -27.92 12.10
C PRO A 39 -22.08 -27.36 11.47
N PHE A 40 -21.98 -26.86 10.25
CA PHE A 40 -23.05 -26.24 9.47
C PHE A 40 -23.62 -24.92 10.02
N ALA A 41 -23.39 -24.61 11.31
CA ALA A 41 -23.90 -23.39 11.94
C ALA A 41 -22.79 -22.32 12.11
N GLN A 42 -21.55 -22.78 12.35
CA GLN A 42 -20.44 -21.90 12.68
C GLN A 42 -19.23 -22.10 11.77
N THR A 43 -18.58 -20.99 11.43
CA THR A 43 -17.29 -20.98 10.72
C THR A 43 -16.38 -19.92 11.35
N ILE A 44 -15.06 -20.11 11.27
CA ILE A 44 -14.09 -19.10 11.69
C ILE A 44 -13.54 -18.42 10.45
N ARG A 45 -13.73 -17.08 10.36
CA ARG A 45 -13.07 -16.26 9.37
C ARG A 45 -11.73 -15.79 9.92
N LYS A 46 -10.64 -16.16 9.26
CA LYS A 46 -9.29 -15.89 9.72
C LYS A 46 -8.73 -14.64 9.05
N TYR A 47 -8.01 -13.84 9.83
CA TYR A 47 -7.35 -12.62 9.42
C TYR A 47 -5.87 -12.73 9.77
N SER A 48 -5.00 -12.59 8.78
CA SER A 48 -3.56 -12.61 8.99
C SER A 48 -3.10 -11.26 9.57
N LEU A 49 -2.36 -11.29 10.66
CA LEU A 49 -1.64 -10.14 11.20
C LEU A 49 -0.21 -10.04 10.65
N ALA A 50 0.19 -10.98 9.79
CA ALA A 50 1.45 -10.85 9.06
C ALA A 50 1.31 -9.79 7.96
N PRO A 51 2.36 -9.00 7.68
CA PRO A 51 2.32 -8.01 6.61
C PRO A 51 2.03 -8.63 5.25
N VAL A 52 1.04 -8.06 4.56
CA VAL A 52 0.67 -8.41 3.19
C VAL A 52 1.22 -7.32 2.28
N ASN A 53 1.96 -7.72 1.24
CA ASN A 53 2.41 -6.80 0.20
C ASN A 53 1.31 -6.61 -0.86
N TYR A 54 1.12 -5.37 -1.28
CA TYR A 54 0.31 -5.00 -2.42
C TYR A 54 1.10 -4.05 -3.31
N GLU A 55 1.58 -4.57 -4.44
CA GLU A 55 2.24 -3.78 -5.47
C GLU A 55 1.20 -3.00 -6.28
N ILE A 56 1.46 -1.72 -6.48
CA ILE A 56 0.61 -0.79 -7.22
C ILE A 56 1.47 -0.09 -8.27
N ASP A 57 1.04 -0.19 -9.52
CA ASP A 57 1.69 0.45 -10.66
C ASP A 57 0.78 1.55 -11.22
N PHE A 58 1.27 2.79 -11.18
CA PHE A 58 0.62 3.94 -11.78
C PHE A 58 1.38 4.35 -13.05
N SER A 59 0.93 3.82 -14.17
CA SER A 59 1.56 4.09 -15.47
C SER A 59 1.40 5.53 -15.91
N ILE A 60 2.41 6.02 -16.65
CA ILE A 60 2.34 7.29 -17.35
C ILE A 60 1.17 7.24 -18.36
N GLY A 61 0.28 8.20 -18.31
CA GLY A 61 -0.83 8.35 -19.24
C GLY A 61 -2.20 8.29 -18.60
N SER A 62 -2.68 7.11 -18.15
CA SER A 62 -4.03 6.99 -17.58
C SER A 62 -4.09 7.31 -16.09
N ASP A 63 -3.11 6.81 -15.33
CA ASP A 63 -3.10 6.85 -13.87
C ASP A 63 -1.94 7.64 -13.27
N GLY A 64 -1.04 8.15 -14.12
CA GLY A 64 0.08 9.01 -13.72
C GLY A 64 -0.36 10.30 -13.03
N ALA A 65 0.55 10.86 -12.24
CA ALA A 65 0.37 12.16 -11.62
C ALA A 65 0.92 13.27 -12.54
N VAL A 66 0.35 14.47 -12.43
CA VAL A 66 0.82 15.65 -13.16
C VAL A 66 1.53 16.59 -12.20
N THR A 67 2.73 16.97 -12.54
CA THR A 67 3.56 17.92 -11.79
C THR A 67 3.07 19.36 -11.93
N SER A 68 3.61 20.29 -11.12
CA SER A 68 3.27 21.70 -11.19
C SER A 68 3.66 22.37 -12.53
N ASP A 69 4.65 21.82 -13.23
CA ASP A 69 5.11 22.24 -14.56
C ASP A 69 4.51 21.41 -15.71
N MET A 70 3.36 20.76 -15.45
CA MET A 70 2.54 20.01 -16.43
C MET A 70 3.24 18.79 -17.05
N GLN A 71 4.21 18.20 -16.38
CA GLN A 71 4.81 16.93 -16.80
C GLN A 71 4.05 15.75 -16.18
N THR A 72 4.05 14.61 -16.85
CA THR A 72 3.43 13.39 -16.34
C THR A 72 4.48 12.49 -15.72
N VAL A 73 4.20 12.00 -14.53
CA VAL A 73 5.04 11.09 -13.76
C VAL A 73 4.23 9.84 -13.40
N GLY A 74 4.80 8.67 -13.67
CA GLY A 74 4.34 7.39 -13.16
C GLY A 74 5.20 6.93 -11.99
N LEU A 75 4.70 5.97 -11.23
CA LEU A 75 5.47 5.32 -10.18
C LEU A 75 4.95 3.92 -9.89
N THR A 76 5.83 3.05 -9.42
CA THR A 76 5.49 1.75 -8.85
C THR A 76 5.78 1.79 -7.36
N ALA A 77 4.85 1.30 -6.55
CA ALA A 77 5.00 1.28 -5.11
C ALA A 77 4.51 -0.04 -4.50
N ASP A 78 5.24 -0.52 -3.50
CA ASP A 78 4.86 -1.62 -2.64
C ASP A 78 4.26 -1.08 -1.35
N VAL A 79 3.01 -1.43 -1.08
CA VAL A 79 2.29 -1.06 0.13
C VAL A 79 2.16 -2.29 1.03
N PHE A 80 2.82 -2.27 2.18
CA PHE A 80 2.71 -3.32 3.20
C PHE A 80 1.68 -2.92 4.24
N TRP A 81 0.73 -3.80 4.49
CA TRP A 81 -0.34 -3.56 5.43
C TRP A 81 -0.70 -4.81 6.22
N ILE A 82 -1.31 -4.63 7.38
CA ILE A 82 -1.86 -5.67 8.24
C ILE A 82 -3.30 -5.32 8.61
N TYR A 83 -4.08 -6.32 9.03
CA TYR A 83 -5.35 -6.03 9.69
C TYR A 83 -5.11 -5.40 11.06
N ASP A 84 -5.94 -4.42 11.44
CA ASP A 84 -5.98 -3.87 12.78
C ASP A 84 -6.74 -4.83 13.70
N GLU A 85 -6.01 -5.45 14.65
CA GLU A 85 -6.57 -6.43 15.57
C GLU A 85 -7.76 -5.89 16.36
N ALA A 86 -7.69 -4.62 16.78
CA ALA A 86 -8.77 -3.97 17.53
C ALA A 86 -10.04 -3.73 16.69
N ARG A 87 -9.93 -3.79 15.36
CA ARG A 87 -11.01 -3.49 14.42
C ARG A 87 -11.37 -4.65 13.51
N LEU A 88 -11.04 -5.88 13.88
CA LEU A 88 -11.33 -7.08 13.08
C LEU A 88 -12.82 -7.30 12.88
N TYR A 89 -13.67 -6.93 13.84
CA TYR A 89 -15.12 -6.98 13.67
C TYR A 89 -15.60 -6.09 12.51
N ASP A 90 -15.05 -4.87 12.41
CA ASP A 90 -15.32 -3.99 11.27
C ASP A 90 -14.83 -4.59 9.96
N ALA A 91 -13.62 -5.16 9.95
CA ALA A 91 -13.09 -5.87 8.79
C ALA A 91 -14.02 -7.04 8.37
N ALA A 92 -14.54 -7.79 9.33
CA ALA A 92 -15.43 -8.93 9.07
C ALA A 92 -16.82 -8.53 8.56
N THR A 93 -17.34 -7.37 8.95
CA THR A 93 -18.73 -6.97 8.70
C THR A 93 -18.89 -5.94 7.58
N LYS A 94 -17.89 -5.08 7.37
CA LYS A 94 -18.01 -3.93 6.46
C LYS A 94 -17.13 -4.03 5.21
N TYR A 95 -16.08 -4.88 5.24
CA TYR A 95 -15.08 -4.90 4.20
C TYR A 95 -14.80 -6.31 3.68
N THR A 96 -14.35 -6.37 2.44
CA THR A 96 -13.69 -7.54 1.85
C THR A 96 -12.23 -7.19 1.59
N GLU A 97 -11.36 -8.19 1.46
CA GLU A 97 -9.95 -7.93 1.11
C GLU A 97 -9.83 -7.14 -0.21
N SER A 98 -10.65 -7.48 -1.21
CA SER A 98 -10.66 -6.77 -2.48
C SER A 98 -11.10 -5.30 -2.34
N SER A 99 -12.07 -5.01 -1.47
CA SER A 99 -12.49 -3.63 -1.21
C SER A 99 -11.41 -2.81 -0.48
N LEU A 100 -10.66 -3.45 0.43
CA LEU A 100 -9.53 -2.82 1.10
C LEU A 100 -8.37 -2.53 0.14
N ARG A 101 -8.02 -3.50 -0.73
CA ARG A 101 -7.02 -3.29 -1.78
C ARG A 101 -7.41 -2.14 -2.72
N SER A 102 -8.65 -2.09 -3.16
CA SER A 102 -9.15 -0.98 -3.99
C SER A 102 -9.14 0.36 -3.26
N ALA A 103 -9.41 0.37 -1.94
CA ALA A 103 -9.30 1.58 -1.12
C ALA A 103 -7.85 2.06 -1.00
N ILE A 104 -6.90 1.14 -0.77
CA ILE A 104 -5.46 1.44 -0.73
C ILE A 104 -5.01 2.06 -2.06
N GLU A 105 -5.33 1.42 -3.19
CA GLU A 105 -4.96 1.86 -4.53
C GLU A 105 -5.46 3.28 -4.84
N LYS A 106 -6.77 3.52 -4.65
CA LYS A 106 -7.38 4.84 -4.90
C LYS A 106 -6.82 5.92 -3.97
N THR A 107 -6.59 5.57 -2.71
CA THR A 107 -6.05 6.51 -1.72
C THR A 107 -4.58 6.80 -2.00
N MET A 108 -3.81 5.79 -2.43
CA MET A 108 -2.42 5.95 -2.87
C MET A 108 -2.34 6.89 -4.08
N LEU A 109 -3.16 6.64 -5.11
CA LEU A 109 -3.22 7.51 -6.29
C LEU A 109 -3.55 8.97 -5.91
N ALA A 110 -4.52 9.17 -5.01
CA ALA A 110 -4.86 10.50 -4.52
C ALA A 110 -3.70 11.16 -3.75
N SER A 111 -2.95 10.39 -2.94
CA SER A 111 -1.80 10.87 -2.20
C SER A 111 -0.63 11.23 -3.12
N VAL A 112 -0.39 10.41 -4.15
CA VAL A 112 0.62 10.67 -5.18
C VAL A 112 0.28 11.96 -5.93
N LYS A 113 -0.94 12.08 -6.45
CA LYS A 113 -1.38 13.29 -7.21
C LYS A 113 -1.29 14.56 -6.36
N GLU A 114 -1.65 14.47 -5.08
CA GLU A 114 -1.56 15.58 -4.14
C GLU A 114 -0.11 16.01 -3.87
N SER A 115 0.79 15.06 -3.65
CA SER A 115 2.21 15.36 -3.38
C SER A 115 2.94 15.81 -4.63
N VAL A 116 2.86 15.05 -5.72
CA VAL A 116 3.53 15.33 -7.00
C VAL A 116 3.09 16.66 -7.60
N GLY A 117 1.81 17.01 -7.53
CA GLY A 117 1.27 18.26 -8.07
C GLY A 117 1.82 19.53 -7.45
N ARG A 118 2.55 19.46 -6.33
CA ARG A 118 3.19 20.62 -5.67
C ARG A 118 4.59 20.89 -6.19
N TYR A 119 5.21 19.94 -6.87
CA TYR A 119 6.60 19.97 -7.29
C TYR A 119 6.73 20.01 -8.79
N THR A 120 7.81 20.62 -9.29
CA THR A 120 8.25 20.46 -10.67
C THR A 120 8.91 19.10 -10.85
N ILE A 121 9.02 18.63 -12.09
CA ILE A 121 9.64 17.35 -12.39
C ILE A 121 11.12 17.28 -11.91
N TYR A 122 11.85 18.39 -12.00
CA TYR A 122 13.24 18.49 -11.53
C TYR A 122 13.33 18.38 -9.99
N GLU A 123 12.44 19.05 -9.26
CA GLU A 123 12.37 18.93 -7.81
C GLU A 123 12.04 17.51 -7.35
N ILE A 124 11.20 16.79 -8.12
CA ILE A 124 10.90 15.39 -7.82
C ILE A 124 12.15 14.53 -7.98
N VAL A 125 12.93 14.71 -9.07
CA VAL A 125 14.19 13.97 -9.28
C VAL A 125 15.19 14.22 -8.15
N GLU A 126 15.28 15.47 -7.68
CA GLU A 126 16.23 15.86 -6.62
C GLU A 126 15.76 15.46 -5.20
N GLN A 127 14.45 15.41 -4.95
CA GLN A 127 13.86 15.26 -3.60
C GLN A 127 13.00 13.99 -3.47
N GLN A 128 13.32 12.92 -4.21
CA GLN A 128 12.52 11.68 -4.25
C GLN A 128 12.23 11.12 -2.85
N GLU A 129 13.22 11.10 -1.96
CA GLU A 129 13.06 10.58 -0.60
C GLU A 129 12.06 11.40 0.22
N LYS A 130 12.13 12.71 0.17
CA LYS A 130 11.21 13.62 0.86
C LYS A 130 9.78 13.44 0.34
N ILE A 131 9.60 13.42 -0.97
CA ILE A 131 8.29 13.31 -1.61
C ILE A 131 7.69 11.93 -1.35
N SER A 132 8.50 10.87 -1.37
CA SER A 132 8.07 9.53 -0.96
C SER A 132 7.60 9.49 0.49
N GLY A 133 8.27 10.21 1.39
CA GLY A 133 7.84 10.39 2.77
C GLY A 133 6.48 11.10 2.89
N GLU A 134 6.28 12.19 2.15
CA GLU A 134 5.01 12.93 2.13
C GLU A 134 3.85 12.06 1.59
N ILE A 135 4.07 11.28 0.53
CA ILE A 135 3.10 10.33 0.00
C ILE A 135 2.74 9.27 1.05
N SER A 136 3.76 8.71 1.72
CA SER A 136 3.58 7.72 2.78
C SER A 136 2.73 8.25 3.93
N ASP A 137 3.03 9.45 4.42
CA ASP A 137 2.29 10.08 5.51
C ASP A 137 0.86 10.42 5.11
N SER A 138 0.67 10.91 3.89
CA SER A 138 -0.66 11.19 3.33
C SER A 138 -1.50 9.92 3.25
N LEU A 139 -0.95 8.82 2.71
CA LEU A 139 -1.67 7.53 2.63
C LEU A 139 -2.01 7.02 4.03
N LYS A 140 -1.06 6.96 4.96
CA LYS A 140 -1.29 6.51 6.33
C LYS A 140 -2.39 7.31 7.02
N ASN A 141 -2.38 8.63 6.85
CA ASN A 141 -3.40 9.51 7.43
C ASN A 141 -4.80 9.25 6.86
N LYS A 142 -4.91 9.09 5.54
CA LYS A 142 -6.19 8.85 4.86
C LYS A 142 -6.76 7.45 5.12
N MET A 143 -5.89 6.48 5.44
CA MET A 143 -6.29 5.10 5.75
C MET A 143 -6.62 4.83 7.21
N LYS A 144 -6.51 5.82 8.11
CA LYS A 144 -6.77 5.66 9.56
C LYS A 144 -8.17 5.16 9.90
N ASP A 145 -9.16 5.47 9.08
CA ASP A 145 -10.54 5.06 9.32
C ASP A 145 -10.85 3.64 8.84
N TYR A 146 -9.94 3.01 8.12
CA TYR A 146 -10.06 1.63 7.66
C TYR A 146 -9.56 0.64 8.73
N PRO A 147 -10.06 -0.62 8.75
CA PRO A 147 -9.66 -1.63 9.73
C PRO A 147 -8.33 -2.31 9.36
N ILE A 148 -7.38 -1.51 8.90
CA ILE A 148 -6.03 -1.93 8.51
C ILE A 148 -5.00 -0.89 8.96
N VAL A 149 -3.77 -1.34 9.10
CA VAL A 149 -2.61 -0.47 9.40
C VAL A 149 -1.61 -0.59 8.27
N ILE A 150 -1.27 0.53 7.65
CA ILE A 150 -0.18 0.60 6.67
C ILE A 150 1.15 0.61 7.43
N THR A 151 1.91 -0.48 7.32
CA THR A 151 3.17 -0.65 8.06
C THR A 151 4.34 0.00 7.32
N GLN A 152 4.40 -0.19 6.01
CA GLN A 152 5.48 0.35 5.19
C GLN A 152 4.96 0.69 3.79
N ILE A 153 5.57 1.69 3.17
CA ILE A 153 5.40 2.01 1.76
C ILE A 153 6.81 2.15 1.19
N ALA A 154 7.07 1.46 0.09
CA ALA A 154 8.31 1.56 -0.65
C ALA A 154 7.97 1.95 -2.09
N ILE A 155 8.41 3.13 -2.53
CA ILE A 155 8.35 3.52 -3.93
C ILE A 155 9.58 2.92 -4.60
N SER A 156 9.35 1.92 -5.47
CA SER A 156 10.40 1.13 -6.09
C SER A 156 10.88 1.72 -7.42
N ASN A 157 10.02 2.44 -8.11
CA ASN A 157 10.34 3.04 -9.39
C ASN A 157 9.59 4.37 -9.59
N TRP A 158 10.24 5.31 -10.27
CA TRP A 158 9.67 6.54 -10.81
C TRP A 158 9.81 6.50 -12.32
N ASP A 159 8.69 6.66 -13.04
CA ASP A 159 8.67 6.66 -14.49
C ASP A 159 8.48 8.09 -15.02
N TRP A 160 9.29 8.44 -15.99
CA TRP A 160 9.26 9.74 -16.64
C TRP A 160 8.81 9.60 -18.10
N SER A 161 8.36 10.69 -18.69
CA SER A 161 8.10 10.68 -20.14
C SER A 161 9.42 10.48 -20.91
N PRO A 162 9.41 9.73 -22.04
CA PRO A 162 10.63 9.53 -22.83
C PRO A 162 11.29 10.83 -23.27
N ALA A 163 10.51 11.88 -23.52
CA ALA A 163 11.02 13.20 -23.86
C ALA A 163 11.81 13.84 -22.71
N PHE A 164 11.43 13.58 -21.47
CA PHE A 164 12.15 14.07 -20.29
C PHE A 164 13.43 13.26 -20.03
N ASP A 165 13.39 11.96 -20.25
CA ASP A 165 14.58 11.10 -20.15
C ASP A 165 15.68 11.54 -21.14
N GLU A 166 15.31 11.87 -22.38
CA GLU A 166 16.23 12.41 -23.37
C GLU A 166 16.81 13.76 -22.93
N GLN A 167 15.99 14.63 -22.34
CA GLN A 167 16.40 15.96 -21.86
C GLN A 167 17.35 15.87 -20.66
N ILE A 168 17.10 14.95 -19.72
CA ILE A 168 18.03 14.66 -18.61
C ILE A 168 19.35 14.13 -19.15
N ALA A 169 19.30 13.17 -20.07
CA ALA A 169 20.52 12.58 -20.65
C ALA A 169 21.37 13.62 -21.39
N GLU A 170 20.75 14.58 -22.07
CA GLU A 170 21.45 15.67 -22.76
C GLU A 170 22.03 16.69 -21.77
N THR A 171 21.27 17.04 -20.72
CA THR A 171 21.75 17.94 -19.65
C THR A 171 22.92 17.35 -18.89
N MET A 172 22.89 16.05 -18.60
CA MET A 172 24.00 15.34 -17.94
C MET A 172 25.27 15.34 -18.83
N LYS A 173 25.12 15.15 -20.14
CA LYS A 173 26.26 15.22 -21.08
C LYS A 173 26.91 16.59 -21.15
N THR A 174 26.13 17.64 -20.98
CA THR A 174 26.63 19.04 -21.03
C THR A 174 27.19 19.51 -19.69
N THR A 175 26.69 18.99 -18.57
CA THR A 175 27.10 19.45 -17.22
C THR A 175 28.32 18.71 -16.69
N GLN A 176 28.55 17.45 -17.08
CA GLN A 176 29.73 16.67 -16.64
C GLN A 176 31.06 17.30 -17.08
N PRO A 177 31.27 17.74 -18.34
CA PRO A 177 32.55 18.34 -18.74
C PRO A 177 32.83 19.68 -18.03
N VAL A 178 31.79 20.44 -17.64
CA VAL A 178 31.96 21.71 -16.92
C VAL A 178 32.45 21.48 -15.49
N LYS A 179 31.89 20.48 -14.77
CA LYS A 179 32.35 20.11 -13.41
C LYS A 179 33.78 19.56 -13.38
N ILE A 180 34.17 18.81 -14.40
CA ILE A 180 35.57 18.28 -14.52
C ILE A 180 36.54 19.44 -14.78
N ALA A 181 36.18 20.39 -15.65
CA ALA A 181 36.99 21.57 -15.93
C ALA A 181 37.14 22.51 -14.73
N GLU A 182 36.11 22.63 -13.88
CA GLU A 182 36.20 23.41 -12.63
C GLU A 182 37.04 22.74 -11.56
N GLN A 183 37.08 21.39 -11.51
CA GLN A 183 37.92 20.64 -10.57
C GLN A 183 39.40 20.60 -10.97
N GLU A 184 39.72 20.73 -12.26
CA GLU A 184 41.09 20.82 -12.76
C GLU A 184 41.72 22.22 -12.59
N LEU A 185 40.90 23.23 -12.23
CA LEU A 185 41.37 24.62 -12.03
C LEU A 185 41.55 24.99 -10.55
N GLN A 186 41.39 24.04 -9.61
CA GLN A 186 41.67 24.18 -8.17
C GLN A 186 42.91 23.37 -7.78
#